data_e7705d4770d881d3b159a5d206d3a670
#
_entry.id   e7705d4770d881d3b159a5d206d3a670
#
_cell.length_a   1.000
_cell.length_b   1.000
_cell.length_c   1.000
_cell.angle_alpha   90.00
_cell.angle_beta   90.00
_cell.angle_gamma   90.00
#
_symmetry.space_group_name_H-M   'P 1'
#
loop_
_entity.id
_entity.type
_entity.pdbx_description
1 polymer ?
#
loop_
_entity_poly.entity_id
_entity_poly.type
_entity_poly.pdbx_seq_one_letter_code
_entity_poly.pdbx_strand_id
1 'polypeptide(L)'
;MKNRFGKLIPAAAMLGIASFGSNAAQAETLTAGVEAAFPPWAYVESGEYKGIAIDAMRAIAKDQGMDVEFKDLPWPSLIPALVKGRIDLLVTGLNVTPERADALDFTIPWWENDDEILVPKDSDKNLITAMCCGATVGAQGGATQFKWLEDNLASNDDVDVTLRGYEDYVTAIEDMLAGRLDAVVTSTDTAEDFIAKGRPVKIAGTIQQNQPQALAVEKGDPKELLGKINAGIMNIYKSGQWAEIVHKYAPQSSIRDIPTSMPDYVDTYQGDIPGYSK
;
A
#
# COMPACT_ATOMS: atom_id res chain seq x y z
N MET A 1 -19.96 94.68 22.42
CA MET A 1 -20.27 94.16 21.09
C MET A 1 -19.05 93.45 20.51
N LYS A 2 -18.97 92.16 20.59
CA LYS A 2 -18.05 91.31 19.77
C LYS A 2 -18.51 89.86 19.91
N ASN A 3 -19.16 89.36 18.87
CA ASN A 3 -19.57 87.95 18.71
C ASN A 3 -18.34 87.03 18.54
N ARG A 4 -18.31 85.97 19.31
CA ARG A 4 -17.39 84.82 19.02
C ARG A 4 -18.24 83.61 18.74
N PHE A 5 -18.28 83.21 17.46
CA PHE A 5 -18.80 81.94 16.98
C PHE A 5 -17.78 80.88 17.28
N GLY A 6 -18.14 79.95 18.15
CA GLY A 6 -17.38 78.74 18.36
C GLY A 6 -17.76 77.71 17.28
N LYS A 7 -16.76 77.20 16.50
CA LYS A 7 -16.92 76.12 15.54
C LYS A 7 -16.89 74.80 16.29
N LEU A 8 -17.98 74.05 16.25
CA LEU A 8 -18.01 72.65 16.60
C LEU A 8 -17.42 71.81 15.46
N ILE A 9 -16.41 70.96 15.76
CA ILE A 9 -15.83 69.98 14.89
C ILE A 9 -16.51 68.67 15.24
N PRO A 10 -17.13 67.94 14.29
CA PRO A 10 -17.64 66.57 14.54
C PRO A 10 -16.49 65.58 14.57
N ALA A 11 -16.39 64.83 15.65
CA ALA A 11 -15.49 63.68 15.74
C ALA A 11 -16.01 62.54 14.86
N ALA A 12 -15.30 62.22 13.75
CA ALA A 12 -15.55 61.07 12.94
C ALA A 12 -15.01 59.82 13.66
N ALA A 13 -15.91 58.96 14.11
CA ALA A 13 -15.57 57.65 14.64
C ALA A 13 -15.13 56.73 13.46
N MET A 14 -13.84 56.46 13.34
CA MET A 14 -13.33 55.39 12.45
C MET A 14 -13.65 54.04 13.08
N LEU A 15 -14.66 53.35 12.55
CA LEU A 15 -14.83 51.91 12.76
C LEU A 15 -13.73 51.17 12.00
N GLY A 16 -12.73 50.71 12.74
CA GLY A 16 -11.74 49.78 12.21
C GLY A 16 -12.40 48.41 11.94
N ILE A 17 -12.61 48.10 10.67
CA ILE A 17 -13.01 46.76 10.24
C ILE A 17 -11.75 45.87 10.39
N ALA A 18 -11.68 45.09 11.47
CA ALA A 18 -10.71 44.04 11.62
C ALA A 18 -11.09 42.95 10.61
N SER A 19 -10.42 42.93 9.46
CA SER A 19 -10.46 41.81 8.51
C SER A 19 -9.80 40.60 9.18
N PHE A 20 -10.61 39.73 9.76
CA PHE A 20 -10.14 38.37 10.05
C PHE A 20 -9.86 37.69 8.72
N GLY A 21 -8.61 37.78 8.30
CA GLY A 21 -8.10 36.95 7.22
C GLY A 21 -8.23 35.48 7.66
N SER A 22 -9.21 34.77 7.12
CA SER A 22 -9.27 33.33 7.21
C SER A 22 -8.02 32.81 6.49
N ASN A 23 -6.96 32.49 7.26
CA ASN A 23 -5.95 31.59 6.76
C ASN A 23 -6.68 30.26 6.49
N ALA A 24 -7.14 30.05 5.27
CA ALA A 24 -7.43 28.71 4.80
C ALA A 24 -6.10 27.95 4.93
N ALA A 25 -6.01 27.10 5.94
CA ALA A 25 -4.89 26.17 6.04
C ALA A 25 -4.90 25.40 4.72
N GLN A 26 -3.86 25.59 3.90
CA GLN A 26 -3.70 24.86 2.67
C GLN A 26 -3.51 23.39 3.08
N ALA A 27 -4.35 22.50 2.58
CA ALA A 27 -4.24 21.09 2.87
C ALA A 27 -2.81 20.65 2.48
N GLU A 28 -2.16 19.91 3.36
CA GLU A 28 -0.84 19.36 3.09
C GLU A 28 -0.98 18.31 2.00
N THR A 29 -0.26 18.48 0.90
CA THR A 29 -0.25 17.51 -0.20
C THR A 29 0.81 16.47 0.07
N LEU A 30 0.41 15.21 0.24
CA LEU A 30 1.30 14.08 0.44
C LEU A 30 1.68 13.44 -0.89
N THR A 31 2.96 13.15 -1.07
CA THR A 31 3.45 12.35 -2.19
C THR A 31 3.46 10.87 -1.79
N ALA A 32 2.48 10.11 -2.29
CA ALA A 32 2.35 8.68 -2.06
C ALA A 32 3.07 7.88 -3.15
N GLY A 33 4.12 7.15 -2.80
CA GLY A 33 4.79 6.22 -3.70
C GLY A 33 3.98 4.95 -3.88
N VAL A 34 3.77 4.55 -5.12
CA VAL A 34 3.03 3.35 -5.50
C VAL A 34 3.80 2.56 -6.56
N GLU A 35 3.54 1.27 -6.67
CA GLU A 35 3.90 0.46 -7.82
C GLU A 35 2.63 0.27 -8.66
N ALA A 36 2.55 0.95 -9.81
CA ALA A 36 1.35 0.92 -10.65
C ALA A 36 1.32 -0.25 -11.65
N ALA A 37 2.04 -1.33 -11.34
CA ALA A 37 2.01 -2.63 -12.02
C ALA A 37 1.56 -3.77 -11.09
N PHE A 38 0.81 -3.45 -10.03
CA PHE A 38 0.39 -4.39 -8.99
C PHE A 38 -1.15 -4.43 -8.82
N PRO A 39 -1.90 -4.94 -9.84
CA PRO A 39 -3.34 -5.14 -9.70
C PRO A 39 -3.64 -6.29 -8.69
N PRO A 40 -4.75 -6.19 -7.94
CA PRO A 40 -5.78 -5.14 -7.93
C PRO A 40 -5.44 -3.94 -7.03
N TRP A 41 -4.23 -3.86 -6.44
CA TRP A 41 -3.83 -2.84 -5.46
C TRP A 41 -3.58 -1.47 -6.08
N ALA A 42 -2.71 -1.40 -7.09
CA ALA A 42 -2.41 -0.18 -7.80
C ALA A 42 -2.06 -0.48 -9.27
N TYR A 43 -2.70 0.22 -10.19
CA TYR A 43 -2.43 0.11 -11.63
C TYR A 43 -2.88 1.36 -12.35
N VAL A 44 -2.41 1.53 -13.60
CA VAL A 44 -2.85 2.61 -14.48
C VAL A 44 -3.88 2.07 -15.47
N GLU A 45 -5.04 2.73 -15.54
CA GLU A 45 -6.05 2.47 -16.57
C GLU A 45 -6.53 3.79 -17.18
N SER A 46 -6.44 3.91 -18.48
CA SER A 46 -6.82 5.14 -19.21
C SER A 46 -6.07 6.40 -18.74
N GLY A 47 -4.82 6.24 -18.28
CA GLY A 47 -3.98 7.34 -17.76
C GLY A 47 -4.27 7.75 -16.30
N GLU A 48 -5.14 7.03 -15.60
CA GLU A 48 -5.47 7.29 -14.20
C GLU A 48 -5.00 6.16 -13.29
N TYR A 49 -4.52 6.53 -12.10
CA TYR A 49 -4.24 5.56 -11.04
C TYR A 49 -5.53 4.99 -10.46
N LYS A 50 -5.62 3.67 -10.43
CA LYS A 50 -6.75 2.89 -9.90
C LYS A 50 -6.26 1.74 -9.02
N GLY A 51 -7.18 1.18 -8.24
CA GLY A 51 -6.92 0.02 -7.39
C GLY A 51 -7.30 0.25 -5.93
N ILE A 52 -7.25 -0.83 -5.17
CA ILE A 52 -7.64 -0.84 -3.75
C ILE A 52 -6.83 0.19 -2.95
N ALA A 53 -5.51 0.16 -3.06
CA ALA A 53 -4.62 1.05 -2.33
C ALA A 53 -4.80 2.52 -2.74
N ILE A 54 -5.05 2.77 -4.01
CA ILE A 54 -5.26 4.12 -4.56
C ILE A 54 -6.55 4.74 -3.99
N ASP A 55 -7.68 4.02 -4.10
CA ASP A 55 -8.96 4.54 -3.65
C ASP A 55 -9.05 4.61 -2.12
N ALA A 56 -8.44 3.64 -1.41
CA ALA A 56 -8.35 3.68 0.05
C ALA A 56 -7.53 4.89 0.52
N MET A 57 -6.36 5.15 -0.09
CA MET A 57 -5.55 6.30 0.29
C MET A 57 -6.24 7.63 -0.01
N ARG A 58 -6.96 7.74 -1.13
CA ARG A 58 -7.81 8.92 -1.42
C ARG A 58 -8.88 9.12 -0.36
N ALA A 59 -9.52 8.04 0.08
CA ALA A 59 -10.54 8.09 1.14
C ALA A 59 -9.93 8.51 2.48
N ILE A 60 -8.79 7.94 2.86
CA ILE A 60 -8.03 8.31 4.07
C ILE A 60 -7.63 9.78 4.03
N ALA A 61 -7.02 10.23 2.95
CA ALA A 61 -6.60 11.63 2.80
C ALA A 61 -7.78 12.59 2.93
N LYS A 62 -8.89 12.30 2.26
CA LYS A 62 -10.12 13.10 2.36
C LYS A 62 -10.68 13.13 3.78
N ASP A 63 -10.71 11.99 4.48
CA ASP A 63 -11.19 11.89 5.87
C ASP A 63 -10.33 12.73 6.81
N GLN A 64 -9.02 12.77 6.58
CA GLN A 64 -8.05 13.48 7.41
C GLN A 64 -7.76 14.92 6.94
N GLY A 65 -8.47 15.43 5.93
CA GLY A 65 -8.29 16.79 5.42
C GLY A 65 -6.94 17.03 4.74
N MET A 66 -6.38 15.99 4.13
CA MET A 66 -5.12 16.03 3.38
C MET A 66 -5.39 15.86 1.87
N ASP A 67 -4.50 16.39 1.05
CA ASP A 67 -4.43 16.07 -0.37
C ASP A 67 -3.37 14.99 -0.61
N VAL A 68 -3.56 14.15 -1.64
CA VAL A 68 -2.60 13.10 -2.01
C VAL A 68 -2.36 13.11 -3.52
N GLU A 69 -1.09 13.09 -3.89
CA GLU A 69 -0.64 12.80 -5.26
C GLU A 69 0.11 11.46 -5.28
N PHE A 70 -0.11 10.67 -6.34
CA PHE A 70 0.54 9.39 -6.50
C PHE A 70 1.73 9.49 -7.42
N LYS A 71 2.83 8.83 -7.01
CA LYS A 71 4.06 8.75 -7.78
C LYS A 71 4.39 7.29 -8.04
N ASP A 72 4.30 6.89 -9.30
CA ASP A 72 4.65 5.56 -9.73
C ASP A 72 6.17 5.36 -9.70
N LEU A 73 6.61 4.31 -9.05
CA LEU A 73 8.01 3.91 -8.94
C LEU A 73 8.10 2.38 -9.03
N PRO A 74 9.15 1.85 -9.69
CA PRO A 74 9.44 0.42 -9.63
C PRO A 74 9.58 -0.07 -8.19
N TRP A 75 9.09 -1.27 -7.90
CA TRP A 75 9.11 -1.85 -6.55
C TRP A 75 10.46 -1.71 -5.81
N PRO A 76 11.63 -2.05 -6.40
CA PRO A 76 12.91 -1.94 -5.70
C PRO A 76 13.29 -0.50 -5.33
N SER A 77 12.63 0.49 -5.92
CA SER A 77 12.91 1.91 -5.70
C SER A 77 12.03 2.55 -4.62
N LEU A 78 10.93 1.93 -4.21
CA LEU A 78 9.96 2.50 -3.28
C LEU A 78 10.55 2.76 -1.89
N ILE A 79 11.12 1.73 -1.24
CA ILE A 79 11.74 1.87 0.09
C ILE A 79 12.91 2.88 0.05
N PRO A 80 13.86 2.79 -0.90
CA PRO A 80 14.90 3.82 -1.03
C PRO A 80 14.37 5.24 -1.28
N ALA A 81 13.25 5.39 -1.98
CA ALA A 81 12.63 6.70 -2.21
C ALA A 81 12.03 7.28 -0.92
N LEU A 82 11.38 6.45 -0.12
CA LEU A 82 10.82 6.83 1.18
C LEU A 82 11.93 7.25 2.15
N VAL A 83 12.95 6.42 2.34
CA VAL A 83 14.10 6.69 3.23
C VAL A 83 14.87 7.96 2.83
N LYS A 84 14.82 8.35 1.55
CA LYS A 84 15.45 9.59 1.06
C LYS A 84 14.50 10.79 1.01
N GLY A 85 13.28 10.67 1.56
CA GLY A 85 12.28 11.73 1.56
C GLY A 85 11.82 12.18 0.17
N ARG A 86 11.89 11.29 -0.84
CA ARG A 86 11.41 11.57 -2.20
C ARG A 86 9.92 11.30 -2.37
N ILE A 87 9.36 10.53 -1.46
CA ILE A 87 7.94 10.28 -1.22
C ILE A 87 7.72 10.38 0.28
N ASP A 88 6.51 10.69 0.69
CA ASP A 88 6.14 10.88 2.10
C ASP A 88 5.55 9.62 2.70
N LEU A 89 4.93 8.81 1.86
CA LEU A 89 4.19 7.62 2.25
C LEU A 89 4.37 6.55 1.16
N LEU A 90 4.58 5.31 1.56
CA LEU A 90 4.57 4.16 0.68
C LEU A 90 3.19 3.50 0.75
N VAL A 91 2.47 3.47 -0.39
CA VAL A 91 1.08 3.03 -0.50
C VAL A 91 0.98 1.86 -1.47
N THR A 92 1.11 0.64 -0.93
CA THR A 92 0.99 -0.61 -1.70
C THR A 92 0.71 -1.78 -0.75
N GLY A 93 0.66 -2.99 -1.26
CA GLY A 93 0.63 -4.22 -0.47
C GLY A 93 1.99 -4.54 0.16
N LEU A 94 2.52 -3.66 1.01
CA LEU A 94 3.82 -3.83 1.64
C LEU A 94 3.73 -4.75 2.85
N ASN A 95 4.30 -5.95 2.77
CA ASN A 95 4.40 -6.86 3.91
C ASN A 95 5.26 -6.25 5.02
N VAL A 96 4.76 -6.30 6.23
CA VAL A 96 5.50 -5.91 7.44
C VAL A 96 6.48 -7.02 7.77
N THR A 97 7.77 -6.69 7.83
CA THR A 97 8.85 -7.63 8.21
C THR A 97 9.79 -6.97 9.20
N PRO A 98 10.49 -7.75 10.05
CA PRO A 98 11.48 -7.20 10.98
C PRO A 98 12.51 -6.32 10.29
N GLU A 99 13.07 -6.80 9.17
CA GLU A 99 14.08 -6.09 8.40
C GLU A 99 13.57 -4.74 7.86
N ARG A 100 12.32 -4.69 7.40
CA ARG A 100 11.71 -3.43 6.95
C ARG A 100 11.37 -2.52 8.12
N ALA A 101 10.97 -3.07 9.27
CA ALA A 101 10.66 -2.32 10.49
C ALA A 101 11.90 -1.63 11.09
N ASP A 102 13.11 -2.14 10.84
CA ASP A 102 14.35 -1.45 11.20
C ASP A 102 14.55 -0.13 10.45
N ALA A 103 14.06 -0.06 9.21
CA ALA A 103 14.26 1.08 8.30
C ALA A 103 13.05 2.00 8.16
N LEU A 104 11.86 1.53 8.47
CA LEU A 104 10.58 2.21 8.24
C LEU A 104 9.72 2.16 9.49
N ASP A 105 8.76 3.08 9.58
CA ASP A 105 7.65 2.98 10.50
C ASP A 105 6.36 2.66 9.74
N PHE A 106 5.56 1.75 10.31
CA PHE A 106 4.36 1.23 9.67
C PHE A 106 3.09 1.78 10.30
N THR A 107 2.05 1.93 9.50
CA THR A 107 0.67 2.10 9.99
C THR A 107 0.18 0.81 10.64
N ILE A 108 -1.02 0.84 11.23
CA ILE A 108 -1.74 -0.41 11.50
C ILE A 108 -1.89 -1.19 10.20
N PRO A 109 -1.84 -2.53 10.23
CA PRO A 109 -2.10 -3.34 9.06
C PRO A 109 -3.51 -3.09 8.53
N TRP A 110 -3.64 -3.04 7.23
CA TRP A 110 -4.93 -2.90 6.56
C TRP A 110 -5.34 -4.15 5.78
N TRP A 111 -4.43 -5.10 5.63
CA TRP A 111 -4.64 -6.35 4.93
C TRP A 111 -3.73 -7.46 5.45
N GLU A 112 -4.13 -8.71 5.24
CA GLU A 112 -3.29 -9.90 5.42
C GLU A 112 -3.35 -10.75 4.16
N ASN A 113 -2.24 -11.39 3.82
CA ASN A 113 -2.12 -12.16 2.61
C ASN A 113 -1.29 -13.42 2.81
N ASP A 114 -1.62 -14.44 2.02
CA ASP A 114 -0.79 -15.61 1.77
C ASP A 114 -0.15 -15.49 0.39
N ASP A 115 0.73 -16.43 0.07
CA ASP A 115 1.39 -16.51 -1.23
C ASP A 115 0.87 -17.70 -2.02
N GLU A 116 0.58 -17.46 -3.31
CA GLU A 116 0.07 -18.47 -4.22
C GLU A 116 1.13 -18.85 -5.25
N ILE A 117 1.17 -20.13 -5.56
CA ILE A 117 1.98 -20.67 -6.64
C ILE A 117 1.10 -20.79 -7.87
N LEU A 118 1.28 -19.86 -8.80
CA LEU A 118 0.61 -19.87 -10.09
C LEU A 118 1.36 -20.74 -11.08
N VAL A 119 0.61 -21.51 -11.87
CA VAL A 119 1.10 -22.28 -13.02
C VAL A 119 0.17 -22.04 -14.22
N PRO A 120 0.60 -22.31 -15.46
CA PRO A 120 -0.30 -22.31 -16.61
C PRO A 120 -1.51 -23.23 -16.36
N LYS A 121 -2.69 -22.85 -16.89
CA LYS A 121 -3.97 -23.52 -16.61
C LYS A 121 -3.96 -25.01 -17.00
N ASP A 122 -3.26 -25.35 -18.07
CA ASP A 122 -3.11 -26.70 -18.61
C ASP A 122 -1.92 -27.48 -18.05
N SER A 123 -1.12 -26.88 -17.18
CA SER A 123 0.00 -27.53 -16.49
C SER A 123 -0.51 -28.66 -15.58
N ASP A 124 0.19 -29.77 -15.51
CA ASP A 124 -0.04 -30.89 -14.57
C ASP A 124 0.73 -30.73 -13.25
N LYS A 125 1.50 -29.64 -13.10
CA LYS A 125 2.29 -29.36 -11.89
C LYS A 125 1.37 -29.06 -10.69
N ASN A 126 1.78 -29.58 -9.54
CA ASN A 126 1.19 -29.28 -8.22
C ASN A 126 2.18 -28.45 -7.39
N LEU A 127 1.82 -28.14 -6.14
CA LEU A 127 2.65 -27.39 -5.19
C LEU A 127 4.12 -27.84 -5.18
N ILE A 128 4.38 -29.15 -5.13
CA ILE A 128 5.73 -29.70 -5.02
C ILE A 128 6.45 -29.61 -6.37
N THR A 129 5.84 -30.16 -7.43
CA THR A 129 6.47 -30.23 -8.75
C THR A 129 6.60 -28.90 -9.46
N ALA A 130 5.90 -27.88 -9.00
CA ALA A 130 6.05 -26.49 -9.46
C ALA A 130 7.30 -25.81 -8.88
N MET A 131 7.85 -26.32 -7.77
CA MET A 131 8.94 -25.70 -7.04
C MET A 131 10.17 -26.59 -6.85
N CYS A 132 10.26 -27.75 -7.56
CA CYS A 132 11.41 -28.64 -7.53
C CYS A 132 11.69 -29.25 -8.91
N CYS A 133 12.62 -30.16 -8.92
CA CYS A 133 12.79 -31.13 -10.02
C CYS A 133 13.13 -30.46 -11.36
N GLY A 134 14.01 -29.47 -11.33
CA GLY A 134 14.45 -28.66 -12.47
C GLY A 134 13.51 -27.51 -12.82
N ALA A 135 12.52 -27.20 -11.97
CA ALA A 135 11.59 -26.11 -12.24
C ALA A 135 12.27 -24.73 -12.24
N THR A 136 11.83 -23.86 -13.15
CA THR A 136 12.19 -22.44 -13.14
C THR A 136 11.04 -21.63 -12.57
N VAL A 137 11.27 -21.00 -11.41
CA VAL A 137 10.26 -20.27 -10.64
C VAL A 137 10.54 -18.78 -10.66
N GLY A 138 9.53 -17.98 -11.00
CA GLY A 138 9.60 -16.53 -11.00
C GLY A 138 8.93 -15.94 -9.75
N ALA A 139 9.46 -14.81 -9.29
CA ALA A 139 8.79 -13.94 -8.34
C ALA A 139 9.33 -12.52 -8.48
N GLN A 140 8.69 -11.54 -7.84
CA GLN A 140 9.17 -10.16 -7.85
C GLN A 140 10.44 -10.02 -6.97
N GLY A 141 11.52 -9.51 -7.55
CA GLY A 141 12.78 -9.29 -6.85
C GLY A 141 12.65 -8.29 -5.70
N GLY A 142 13.16 -8.65 -4.51
CA GLY A 142 13.05 -7.85 -3.30
C GLY A 142 11.69 -7.93 -2.59
N ALA A 143 10.74 -8.71 -3.11
CA ALA A 143 9.52 -9.07 -2.41
C ALA A 143 9.76 -10.23 -1.42
N THR A 144 8.87 -10.39 -0.44
CA THR A 144 8.97 -11.47 0.56
C THR A 144 8.86 -12.85 -0.08
N GLN A 145 8.10 -12.98 -1.15
CA GLN A 145 7.97 -14.20 -1.96
C GLN A 145 9.31 -14.66 -2.52
N PHE A 146 10.06 -13.73 -3.13
CA PHE A 146 11.37 -14.05 -3.70
C PHE A 146 12.36 -14.46 -2.60
N LYS A 147 12.38 -13.71 -1.50
CA LYS A 147 13.21 -14.06 -0.34
C LYS A 147 12.85 -15.41 0.26
N TRP A 148 11.57 -15.72 0.39
CA TRP A 148 11.13 -17.04 0.87
C TRP A 148 11.63 -18.18 -0.03
N LEU A 149 11.55 -18.00 -1.34
CA LEU A 149 12.07 -18.96 -2.32
C LEU A 149 13.59 -19.14 -2.20
N GLU A 150 14.35 -18.05 -2.02
CA GLU A 150 15.79 -18.11 -1.81
C GLU A 150 16.12 -18.88 -0.53
N ASP A 151 15.49 -18.49 0.60
CA ASP A 151 15.81 -19.02 1.92
C ASP A 151 15.40 -20.49 2.09
N ASN A 152 14.32 -20.93 1.45
CA ASN A 152 13.74 -22.26 1.69
C ASN A 152 13.99 -23.26 0.56
N LEU A 153 14.21 -22.79 -0.67
CA LEU A 153 14.40 -23.69 -1.82
C LEU A 153 15.79 -23.58 -2.43
N ALA A 154 16.17 -22.38 -2.90
CA ALA A 154 17.43 -22.22 -3.62
C ALA A 154 18.69 -22.37 -2.74
N SER A 155 18.56 -22.13 -1.43
CA SER A 155 19.65 -22.38 -0.46
C SER A 155 19.82 -23.86 -0.08
N ASN A 156 18.92 -24.74 -0.51
CA ASN A 156 18.95 -26.18 -0.24
C ASN A 156 19.45 -26.93 -1.45
N ASP A 157 20.67 -27.47 -1.39
CA ASP A 157 21.32 -28.22 -2.47
C ASP A 157 20.54 -29.48 -2.91
N ASP A 158 19.61 -29.96 -2.05
CA ASP A 158 18.76 -31.12 -2.38
C ASP A 158 17.53 -30.73 -3.21
N VAL A 159 17.28 -29.40 -3.40
CA VAL A 159 16.15 -28.90 -4.18
C VAL A 159 16.65 -28.35 -5.52
N ASP A 160 16.40 -29.11 -6.59
CA ASP A 160 16.72 -28.67 -7.95
C ASP A 160 15.67 -27.64 -8.44
N VAL A 161 15.97 -26.35 -8.27
CA VAL A 161 15.13 -25.22 -8.67
C VAL A 161 15.99 -24.06 -9.18
N THR A 162 15.51 -23.38 -10.21
CA THR A 162 16.10 -22.13 -10.71
C THR A 162 15.18 -20.96 -10.40
N LEU A 163 15.67 -19.94 -9.68
CA LEU A 163 14.88 -18.73 -9.38
C LEU A 163 15.17 -17.62 -10.40
N ARG A 164 14.12 -16.89 -10.78
CA ARG A 164 14.21 -15.68 -11.58
C ARG A 164 13.48 -14.53 -10.92
N GLY A 165 14.21 -13.44 -10.62
CA GLY A 165 13.66 -12.19 -10.12
C GLY A 165 13.14 -11.31 -11.26
N TYR A 166 11.95 -10.75 -11.07
CA TYR A 166 11.30 -9.82 -12.01
C TYR A 166 11.11 -8.46 -11.36
N GLU A 167 10.95 -7.42 -12.17
CA GLU A 167 10.65 -6.09 -11.68
C GLU A 167 9.21 -6.02 -11.11
N ASP A 168 8.27 -6.72 -11.74
CA ASP A 168 6.87 -6.78 -11.34
C ASP A 168 6.25 -8.18 -11.60
N TYR A 169 5.11 -8.46 -10.96
CA TYR A 169 4.41 -9.75 -11.09
C TYR A 169 3.76 -9.93 -12.46
N VAL A 170 3.31 -8.85 -13.10
CA VAL A 170 2.66 -8.92 -14.43
C VAL A 170 3.65 -9.50 -15.43
N THR A 171 4.87 -8.95 -15.46
CA THR A 171 5.94 -9.43 -16.34
C THR A 171 6.33 -10.87 -16.04
N ALA A 172 6.41 -11.26 -14.75
CA ALA A 172 6.71 -12.65 -14.37
C ALA A 172 5.63 -13.63 -14.88
N ILE A 173 4.35 -13.26 -14.71
CA ILE A 173 3.22 -14.10 -15.16
C ILE A 173 3.17 -14.18 -16.69
N GLU A 174 3.43 -13.09 -17.41
CA GLU A 174 3.51 -13.14 -18.88
C GLU A 174 4.65 -14.02 -19.36
N ASP A 175 5.79 -14.02 -18.69
CA ASP A 175 6.92 -14.91 -18.99
C ASP A 175 6.58 -16.37 -18.71
N MET A 176 5.84 -16.64 -17.64
CA MET A 176 5.33 -18.00 -17.37
C MET A 176 4.38 -18.46 -18.48
N LEU A 177 3.44 -17.62 -18.88
CA LEU A 177 2.50 -17.92 -19.98
C LEU A 177 3.19 -18.10 -21.34
N ALA A 178 4.35 -17.47 -21.52
CA ALA A 178 5.20 -17.66 -22.69
C ALA A 178 6.11 -18.91 -22.61
N GLY A 179 5.99 -19.72 -21.54
CA GLY A 179 6.74 -20.96 -21.36
C GLY A 179 8.21 -20.78 -20.92
N ARG A 180 8.55 -19.60 -20.38
CA ARG A 180 9.90 -19.31 -19.86
C ARG A 180 10.07 -19.61 -18.37
N LEU A 181 8.96 -19.80 -17.67
CA LEU A 181 8.89 -20.22 -16.28
C LEU A 181 7.91 -21.38 -16.14
N ASP A 182 8.14 -22.23 -15.16
CA ASP A 182 7.24 -23.30 -14.77
C ASP A 182 6.15 -22.80 -13.80
N ALA A 183 6.50 -21.84 -12.95
CA ALA A 183 5.61 -21.27 -11.95
C ALA A 183 5.99 -19.82 -11.63
N VAL A 184 5.04 -19.08 -11.04
CA VAL A 184 5.26 -17.77 -10.42
C VAL A 184 4.69 -17.80 -9.02
N VAL A 185 5.44 -17.30 -8.03
CA VAL A 185 4.93 -17.10 -6.67
C VAL A 185 4.55 -15.62 -6.52
N THR A 186 3.30 -15.40 -6.13
CA THR A 186 2.72 -14.05 -5.97
C THR A 186 1.71 -14.04 -4.82
N SER A 187 1.19 -12.87 -4.45
CA SER A 187 0.15 -12.76 -3.43
C SER A 187 -1.20 -13.34 -3.90
N THR A 188 -2.01 -13.79 -2.93
CA THR A 188 -3.35 -14.34 -3.19
C THR A 188 -4.20 -13.38 -4.03
N ASP A 189 -4.22 -12.08 -3.69
CA ASP A 189 -5.03 -11.09 -4.41
C ASP A 189 -4.65 -10.96 -5.88
N THR A 190 -3.35 -10.96 -6.17
CA THR A 190 -2.84 -10.89 -7.55
C THR A 190 -3.21 -12.16 -8.31
N ALA A 191 -3.04 -13.33 -7.70
CA ALA A 191 -3.41 -14.59 -8.30
C ALA A 191 -4.91 -14.64 -8.64
N GLU A 192 -5.76 -14.26 -7.70
CA GLU A 192 -7.21 -14.20 -7.88
C GLU A 192 -7.62 -13.18 -8.95
N ASP A 193 -6.98 -12.01 -9.00
CA ASP A 193 -7.24 -10.99 -10.03
C ASP A 193 -6.95 -11.50 -11.45
N PHE A 194 -5.81 -12.20 -11.64
CA PHE A 194 -5.48 -12.79 -12.94
C PHE A 194 -6.47 -13.88 -13.36
N ILE A 195 -6.87 -14.74 -12.41
CA ILE A 195 -7.89 -15.78 -12.66
C ILE A 195 -9.24 -15.16 -12.99
N ALA A 196 -9.67 -14.16 -12.22
CA ALA A 196 -10.94 -13.46 -12.43
C ALA A 196 -11.01 -12.74 -13.78
N LYS A 197 -9.88 -12.22 -14.26
CA LYS A 197 -9.73 -11.64 -15.60
C LYS A 197 -9.63 -12.68 -16.73
N GLY A 198 -9.79 -13.96 -16.41
CA GLY A 198 -9.79 -15.05 -17.40
C GLY A 198 -8.41 -15.36 -17.98
N ARG A 199 -7.33 -14.96 -17.31
CA ARG A 199 -5.98 -15.35 -17.73
C ARG A 199 -5.82 -16.87 -17.61
N PRO A 200 -5.08 -17.53 -18.52
CA PRO A 200 -4.96 -18.98 -18.55
C PRO A 200 -3.97 -19.49 -17.48
N VAL A 201 -4.23 -19.16 -16.23
CA VAL A 201 -3.46 -19.56 -15.04
C VAL A 201 -4.35 -20.31 -14.05
N LYS A 202 -3.74 -21.06 -13.15
CA LYS A 202 -4.37 -21.67 -11.98
C LYS A 202 -3.43 -21.68 -10.79
N ILE A 203 -3.98 -21.77 -9.58
CA ILE A 203 -3.23 -21.98 -8.36
C ILE A 203 -2.88 -23.47 -8.25
N ALA A 204 -1.59 -23.78 -8.11
CA ALA A 204 -1.06 -25.12 -7.86
C ALA A 204 -0.92 -25.42 -6.37
N GLY A 205 -0.85 -24.39 -5.54
CA GLY A 205 -0.78 -24.49 -4.09
C GLY A 205 -0.58 -23.13 -3.43
N THR A 206 -0.77 -23.13 -2.11
CA THR A 206 -0.68 -21.93 -1.25
C THR A 206 0.45 -22.11 -0.24
N ILE A 207 1.25 -21.07 -0.05
CA ILE A 207 2.22 -20.95 1.04
C ILE A 207 1.57 -20.06 2.09
N GLN A 208 1.09 -20.67 3.18
CA GLN A 208 0.45 -19.91 4.26
C GLN A 208 1.50 -19.14 5.06
N GLN A 209 1.43 -17.83 5.01
CA GLN A 209 2.35 -16.96 5.75
C GLN A 209 1.60 -15.98 6.67
N ASN A 210 0.31 -15.70 6.41
CA ASN A 210 -0.49 -14.73 7.17
C ASN A 210 0.27 -13.41 7.40
N GLN A 211 0.90 -12.89 6.33
CA GLN A 211 1.74 -11.70 6.44
C GLN A 211 0.86 -10.44 6.45
N PRO A 212 0.94 -9.63 7.53
CA PRO A 212 0.25 -8.36 7.56
C PRO A 212 0.88 -7.39 6.58
N GLN A 213 0.03 -6.64 5.88
CA GLN A 213 0.43 -5.55 4.99
C GLN A 213 0.00 -4.22 5.56
N ALA A 214 0.88 -3.23 5.48
CA ALA A 214 0.64 -1.90 6.01
C ALA A 214 1.22 -0.83 5.09
N LEU A 215 0.77 0.41 5.27
CA LEU A 215 1.44 1.57 4.70
C LEU A 215 2.70 1.87 5.50
N ALA A 216 3.66 2.56 4.90
CA ALA A 216 4.89 2.90 5.58
C ALA A 216 5.28 4.36 5.40
N VAL A 217 5.88 4.93 6.44
CA VAL A 217 6.49 6.26 6.46
C VAL A 217 7.98 6.14 6.77
N GLU A 218 8.71 7.25 6.59
CA GLU A 218 10.12 7.34 7.01
C GLU A 218 10.25 7.02 8.50
N LYS A 219 11.34 6.34 8.86
CA LYS A 219 11.64 5.98 10.24
C LYS A 219 11.65 7.20 11.16
N GLY A 220 10.94 7.10 12.29
CA GLY A 220 10.75 8.19 13.24
C GLY A 220 9.58 9.12 12.91
N ASP A 221 8.85 8.85 11.82
CA ASP A 221 7.66 9.62 11.38
C ASP A 221 7.86 11.15 11.45
N PRO A 222 8.88 11.71 10.77
CA PRO A 222 9.26 13.12 10.92
C PRO A 222 8.16 14.11 10.46
N LYS A 223 7.15 13.61 9.76
CA LYS A 223 5.98 14.39 9.29
C LYS A 223 4.72 14.15 10.13
N GLU A 224 4.82 13.35 11.20
CA GLU A 224 3.70 13.03 12.09
C GLU A 224 2.47 12.49 11.34
N LEU A 225 2.68 11.60 10.36
CA LEU A 225 1.64 11.06 9.48
C LEU A 225 0.92 9.86 10.08
N LEU A 226 1.61 9.04 10.87
CA LEU A 226 1.06 7.75 11.36
C LEU A 226 -0.26 7.93 12.09
N GLY A 227 -0.36 8.93 12.98
CA GLY A 227 -1.59 9.18 13.73
C GLY A 227 -2.79 9.49 12.83
N LYS A 228 -2.59 10.34 11.84
CA LYS A 228 -3.62 10.72 10.85
C LYS A 228 -4.01 9.54 9.97
N ILE A 229 -3.01 8.84 9.41
CA ILE A 229 -3.25 7.71 8.50
C ILE A 229 -3.96 6.57 9.22
N ASN A 230 -3.51 6.22 10.43
CA ASN A 230 -4.15 5.18 11.25
C ASN A 230 -5.60 5.52 11.60
N ALA A 231 -5.88 6.77 11.98
CA ALA A 231 -7.26 7.23 12.22
C ALA A 231 -8.11 7.10 10.96
N GLY A 232 -7.57 7.49 9.80
CA GLY A 232 -8.25 7.37 8.51
C GLY A 232 -8.52 5.91 8.12
N ILE A 233 -7.55 5.00 8.31
CA ILE A 233 -7.74 3.55 8.07
C ILE A 233 -8.91 3.03 8.92
N MET A 234 -8.93 3.35 10.23
CA MET A 234 -10.02 2.92 11.11
C MET A 234 -11.38 3.52 10.73
N ASN A 235 -11.41 4.76 10.26
CA ASN A 235 -12.63 5.44 9.86
C ASN A 235 -13.24 4.82 8.58
N ILE A 236 -12.43 4.58 7.54
CA ILE A 236 -12.93 3.92 6.32
C ILE A 236 -13.36 2.47 6.59
N TYR A 237 -12.70 1.78 7.53
CA TYR A 237 -13.11 0.45 7.95
C TYR A 237 -14.45 0.47 8.69
N LYS A 238 -14.58 1.28 9.75
CA LYS A 238 -15.80 1.39 10.56
C LYS A 238 -17.03 1.87 9.77
N SER A 239 -16.81 2.74 8.77
CA SER A 239 -17.90 3.21 7.89
C SER A 239 -18.34 2.18 6.84
N GLY A 240 -17.61 1.09 6.65
CA GLY A 240 -17.81 0.12 5.57
C GLY A 240 -17.22 0.52 4.24
N GLN A 241 -16.60 1.70 4.12
CA GLN A 241 -16.01 2.20 2.87
C GLN A 241 -14.85 1.32 2.41
N TRP A 242 -14.08 0.75 3.34
CA TRP A 242 -13.05 -0.23 3.02
C TRP A 242 -13.62 -1.42 2.24
N ALA A 243 -14.71 -2.01 2.76
CA ALA A 243 -15.39 -3.13 2.12
C ALA A 243 -15.90 -2.79 0.71
N GLU A 244 -16.47 -1.60 0.53
CA GLU A 244 -16.93 -1.12 -0.78
C GLU A 244 -15.77 -0.98 -1.78
N ILE A 245 -14.61 -0.45 -1.33
CA ILE A 245 -13.42 -0.31 -2.16
C ILE A 245 -12.88 -1.68 -2.56
N VAL A 246 -12.73 -2.61 -1.61
CA VAL A 246 -12.25 -3.98 -1.90
C VAL A 246 -13.18 -4.68 -2.89
N HIS A 247 -14.48 -4.65 -2.67
CA HIS A 247 -15.46 -5.28 -3.58
C HIS A 247 -15.46 -4.67 -4.98
N LYS A 248 -15.15 -3.39 -5.11
CA LYS A 248 -15.07 -2.73 -6.42
C LYS A 248 -13.98 -3.34 -7.31
N TYR A 249 -12.85 -3.72 -6.73
CA TYR A 249 -11.68 -4.20 -7.46
C TYR A 249 -11.47 -5.72 -7.37
N ALA A 250 -11.91 -6.33 -6.29
CA ALA A 250 -11.77 -7.75 -6.02
C ALA A 250 -13.09 -8.34 -5.45
N PRO A 251 -14.17 -8.38 -6.26
CA PRO A 251 -15.50 -8.79 -5.81
C PRO A 251 -15.56 -10.25 -5.36
N GLN A 252 -14.60 -11.09 -5.76
CA GLN A 252 -14.46 -12.49 -5.34
C GLN A 252 -13.69 -12.64 -4.04
N SER A 253 -13.01 -11.60 -3.57
CA SER A 253 -12.23 -11.64 -2.33
C SER A 253 -13.15 -11.74 -1.13
N SER A 254 -12.86 -12.64 -0.19
CA SER A 254 -13.47 -12.59 1.14
C SER A 254 -12.83 -11.41 1.88
N ILE A 255 -13.65 -10.40 2.19
CA ILE A 255 -13.19 -9.26 2.99
C ILE A 255 -12.74 -9.79 4.33
N ARG A 256 -11.47 -9.62 4.63
CA ARG A 256 -10.93 -9.92 5.96
C ARG A 256 -11.08 -8.67 6.82
N ASP A 257 -11.32 -8.88 8.11
CA ASP A 257 -11.23 -7.80 9.08
C ASP A 257 -9.82 -7.22 9.05
N ILE A 258 -9.71 -5.90 9.29
CA ILE A 258 -8.40 -5.29 9.48
C ILE A 258 -7.73 -6.02 10.66
N PRO A 259 -6.47 -6.47 10.52
CA PRO A 259 -5.76 -7.09 11.61
C PRO A 259 -5.77 -6.18 12.84
N THR A 260 -6.15 -6.72 14.00
CA THR A 260 -6.34 -5.93 15.24
C THR A 260 -5.08 -5.83 16.09
N SER A 261 -3.99 -6.44 15.65
CA SER A 261 -2.70 -6.41 16.34
C SER A 261 -1.54 -6.23 15.36
N MET A 262 -0.50 -5.55 15.80
CA MET A 262 0.77 -5.44 15.11
C MET A 262 1.66 -6.62 15.52
N PRO A 263 2.52 -7.15 14.63
CA PRO A 263 3.56 -8.09 15.04
C PRO A 263 4.45 -7.51 16.15
N ASP A 264 4.86 -8.35 17.11
CA ASP A 264 5.62 -7.93 18.29
C ASP A 264 6.94 -7.19 18.00
N TYR A 265 7.50 -7.41 16.81
CA TYR A 265 8.74 -6.75 16.37
C TYR A 265 8.51 -5.34 15.78
N VAL A 266 7.28 -4.87 15.70
CA VAL A 266 6.94 -3.55 15.17
C VAL A 266 6.52 -2.64 16.31
N ASP A 267 7.41 -1.73 16.72
CA ASP A 267 7.16 -0.74 17.79
C ASP A 267 7.00 0.67 17.19
N THR A 268 6.14 0.79 16.19
CA THR A 268 6.06 2.01 15.39
C THR A 268 4.88 2.92 15.73
N TYR A 269 3.90 2.42 16.49
CA TYR A 269 2.77 3.25 16.89
C TYR A 269 2.58 3.27 18.41
N GLN A 270 2.72 4.44 19.00
CA GLN A 270 2.65 4.68 20.45
C GLN A 270 1.27 5.18 20.91
N GLY A 271 0.32 5.43 19.99
CA GLY A 271 -0.98 5.99 20.29
C GLY A 271 -2.08 4.96 20.50
N ASP A 272 -3.13 5.36 21.24
CA ASP A 272 -4.36 4.58 21.35
C ASP A 272 -5.21 4.74 20.10
N ILE A 273 -5.35 3.67 19.31
CA ILE A 273 -6.33 3.60 18.22
C ILE A 273 -7.54 2.82 18.74
N PRO A 274 -8.72 3.44 18.85
CA PRO A 274 -9.90 2.76 19.36
C PRO A 274 -10.27 1.50 18.55
N GLY A 275 -10.19 0.34 19.20
CA GLY A 275 -10.46 -0.96 18.58
C GLY A 275 -9.24 -1.65 18.00
N TYR A 276 -8.04 -1.12 18.25
CA TYR A 276 -6.78 -1.75 17.90
C TYR A 276 -5.96 -2.04 19.16
N SER A 277 -5.47 -3.26 19.33
CA SER A 277 -4.57 -3.65 20.42
C SER A 277 -3.13 -3.85 19.93
N LYS A 278 -2.16 -3.42 20.74
CA LYS A 278 -0.75 -3.76 20.51
C LYS A 278 -0.51 -5.23 20.78
#